data_4eb6f8a9177586ea2da4984502533e90
#
_entry.id   4eb6f8a9177586ea2da4984502533e90
#
_cell.length_a   1.000
_cell.length_b   1.000
_cell.length_c   1.000
_cell.angle_alpha   90.00
_cell.angle_beta   90.00
_cell.angle_gamma   90.00
#
_symmetry.space_group_name_H-M   'P 1'
#
loop_
_entity.id
_entity.type
_entity.pdbx_description
1 polymer ?
#
loop_
_entity_poly.entity_id
_entity_poly.type
_entity_poly.pdbx_seq_one_letter_code
_entity_poly.pdbx_strand_id
1 'polypeptide(L)'
;KGGAYGCMSSFNRIGEGYFVSYRDPNLKRTIDVYEGVVDYLENFTVSDRDMTKYIIGTISNIDQPMTPATKGERSMNLYMNKVSAEMIKKERAQILDASQEDIRALAKVAKAVLAADQLCVIGGEEKIEEDKELFGDVTSF
;
A
#
# COMPACT_ATOMS: atom_id res chain seq x y z
N LYS A 1 -0.38 -21.38 3.02
CA LYS A 1 0.65 -20.68 3.84
C LYS A 1 1.76 -20.31 2.89
N GLY A 2 1.80 -19.04 2.46
CA GLY A 2 2.56 -18.60 1.30
C GLY A 2 4.07 -18.55 1.48
N GLY A 3 4.56 -18.43 2.68
CA GLY A 3 5.99 -18.35 2.94
C GLY A 3 6.55 -16.96 3.22
N ALA A 4 5.98 -15.88 2.69
CA ALA A 4 6.41 -14.53 3.03
C ALA A 4 6.18 -14.25 4.53
N TYR A 5 7.16 -13.62 5.18
CA TYR A 5 7.02 -13.17 6.56
C TYR A 5 6.02 -12.02 6.68
N GLY A 6 6.00 -11.13 5.70
CA GLY A 6 5.05 -10.04 5.61
C GLY A 6 4.95 -9.47 4.21
N CYS A 7 3.79 -8.91 3.90
CA CYS A 7 3.59 -8.11 2.70
C CYS A 7 2.84 -6.83 3.04
N MET A 8 3.11 -5.78 2.29
CA MET A 8 2.44 -4.50 2.44
C MET A 8 2.33 -3.77 1.11
N SER A 9 1.39 -2.86 1.03
CA SER A 9 1.31 -1.87 -0.03
C SER A 9 1.17 -0.48 0.58
N SER A 10 1.68 0.52 -0.08
CA SER A 10 1.53 1.91 0.35
C SER A 10 1.35 2.81 -0.86
N PHE A 11 0.53 3.82 -0.69
CA PHE A 11 0.28 4.88 -1.65
C PHE A 11 0.27 6.19 -0.88
N ASN A 12 1.06 7.15 -1.29
CA ASN A 12 1.19 8.42 -0.59
C ASN A 12 0.71 9.61 -1.43
N ARG A 13 0.64 10.78 -0.79
CA ARG A 13 0.13 12.00 -1.41
C ARG A 13 1.06 12.62 -2.45
N ILE A 14 2.33 12.22 -2.49
CA ILE A 14 3.32 12.70 -3.46
C ILE A 14 3.37 11.84 -4.73
N GLY A 15 2.49 10.84 -4.82
CA GLY A 15 2.35 9.99 -6.01
C GLY A 15 3.23 8.76 -6.02
N GLU A 16 3.86 8.41 -4.91
CA GLU A 16 4.57 7.14 -4.78
C GLU A 16 3.61 6.02 -4.41
N GLY A 17 3.77 4.89 -5.07
CA GLY A 17 3.03 3.67 -4.77
C GLY A 17 3.94 2.45 -4.91
N TYR A 18 3.80 1.49 -4.00
CA TYR A 18 4.59 0.26 -4.06
C TYR A 18 3.87 -0.92 -3.42
N PHE A 19 4.28 -2.11 -3.86
CA PHE A 19 4.01 -3.39 -3.22
C PHE A 19 5.33 -3.96 -2.72
N VAL A 20 5.35 -4.50 -1.51
CA VAL A 20 6.55 -5.07 -0.89
C VAL A 20 6.22 -6.40 -0.24
N SER A 21 7.07 -7.39 -0.43
CA SER A 21 7.12 -8.58 0.42
C SER A 21 8.47 -8.67 1.13
N TYR A 22 8.45 -9.23 2.33
CA TYR A 22 9.61 -9.35 3.19
C TYR A 22 9.84 -10.81 3.59
N ARG A 23 11.10 -11.26 3.44
CA ARG A 23 11.48 -12.66 3.64
C ARG A 23 10.57 -13.62 2.89
N ASP A 24 10.42 -13.36 1.60
CA ASP A 24 9.58 -14.12 0.70
C ASP A 24 10.45 -15.09 -0.13
N PRO A 25 10.22 -16.39 -0.03
CA PRO A 25 10.96 -17.38 -0.83
C PRO A 25 10.39 -17.58 -2.23
N ASN A 26 9.25 -16.92 -2.59
CA ASN A 26 8.52 -17.19 -3.83
C ASN A 26 8.49 -15.96 -4.73
N LEU A 27 9.57 -15.65 -5.39
CA LEU A 27 9.70 -14.42 -6.17
C LEU A 27 8.64 -14.30 -7.27
N LYS A 28 8.64 -15.19 -8.24
CA LYS A 28 7.70 -15.16 -9.38
C LYS A 28 6.24 -15.21 -8.95
N ARG A 29 5.91 -16.12 -8.03
CA ARG A 29 4.55 -16.24 -7.51
C ARG A 29 4.08 -14.97 -6.81
N THR A 30 4.96 -14.24 -6.15
CA THR A 30 4.62 -12.98 -5.49
C THR A 30 4.32 -11.88 -6.50
N ILE A 31 5.04 -11.84 -7.62
CA ILE A 31 4.74 -10.94 -8.74
C ILE A 31 3.38 -11.27 -9.33
N ASP A 32 3.08 -12.54 -9.60
CA ASP A 32 1.76 -12.99 -10.10
C ASP A 32 0.62 -12.52 -9.15
N VAL A 33 0.85 -12.59 -7.83
CA VAL A 33 -0.11 -12.09 -6.82
C VAL A 33 -0.30 -10.57 -6.91
N TYR A 34 0.79 -9.81 -7.11
CA TYR A 34 0.68 -8.36 -7.27
C TYR A 34 -0.06 -7.98 -8.54
N GLU A 35 0.17 -8.66 -9.65
CA GLU A 35 -0.58 -8.46 -10.89
C GLU A 35 -2.07 -8.75 -10.69
N GLY A 36 -2.41 -9.79 -9.95
CA GLY A 36 -3.79 -10.13 -9.60
C GLY A 36 -4.51 -9.12 -8.71
N VAL A 37 -3.80 -8.16 -8.08
CA VAL A 37 -4.43 -7.13 -7.23
C VAL A 37 -5.41 -6.25 -8.01
N VAL A 38 -5.16 -5.99 -9.27
CA VAL A 38 -6.06 -5.17 -10.11
C VAL A 38 -7.41 -5.84 -10.25
N ASP A 39 -7.44 -7.10 -10.67
CA ASP A 39 -8.69 -7.88 -10.81
C ASP A 39 -9.41 -8.04 -9.47
N TYR A 40 -8.66 -8.26 -8.39
CA TYR A 40 -9.22 -8.33 -7.05
C TYR A 40 -9.93 -7.03 -6.65
N LEU A 41 -9.30 -5.87 -6.91
CA LEU A 41 -9.90 -4.57 -6.60
C LEU A 41 -11.11 -4.27 -7.48
N GLU A 42 -11.05 -4.53 -8.78
CA GLU A 42 -12.17 -4.31 -9.72
C GLU A 42 -13.41 -5.12 -9.32
N ASN A 43 -13.21 -6.33 -8.79
CA ASN A 43 -14.27 -7.22 -8.35
C ASN A 43 -14.51 -7.19 -6.84
N PHE A 44 -13.98 -6.19 -6.13
CA PHE A 44 -14.10 -6.10 -4.69
C PHE A 44 -15.56 -6.05 -4.23
N THR A 45 -15.93 -7.02 -3.40
CA THR A 45 -17.28 -7.13 -2.82
C THR A 45 -17.18 -7.67 -1.40
N VAL A 46 -17.80 -6.95 -0.47
CA VAL A 46 -17.86 -7.33 0.95
C VAL A 46 -19.24 -6.97 1.53
N SER A 47 -19.57 -7.54 2.69
CA SER A 47 -20.76 -7.15 3.42
C SER A 47 -20.62 -5.73 4.00
N ASP A 48 -21.76 -5.05 4.24
CA ASP A 48 -21.77 -3.72 4.90
C ASP A 48 -21.07 -3.77 6.27
N ARG A 49 -21.20 -4.89 6.98
CA ARG A 49 -20.51 -5.11 8.26
C ARG A 49 -19.00 -5.13 8.10
N ASP A 50 -18.48 -5.72 7.05
CA ASP A 50 -17.04 -5.79 6.82
C ASP A 50 -16.51 -4.44 6.29
N MET A 51 -17.29 -3.75 5.45
CA MET A 51 -16.97 -2.38 5.04
C MET A 51 -16.88 -1.44 6.25
N THR A 52 -17.82 -1.54 7.18
CA THR A 52 -17.78 -0.81 8.44
C THR A 52 -16.52 -1.10 9.25
N LYS A 53 -16.07 -2.37 9.33
CA LYS A 53 -14.82 -2.72 10.01
C LYS A 53 -13.60 -2.07 9.36
N TYR A 54 -13.54 -2.01 8.03
CA TYR A 54 -12.44 -1.36 7.32
C TYR A 54 -12.40 0.14 7.59
N ILE A 55 -13.56 0.80 7.57
CA ILE A 55 -13.67 2.22 7.91
C ILE A 55 -13.21 2.48 9.34
N ILE A 56 -13.70 1.69 10.31
CA ILE A 56 -13.32 1.82 11.73
C ILE A 56 -11.80 1.59 11.89
N GLY A 57 -11.24 0.56 11.26
CA GLY A 57 -9.81 0.28 11.30
C GLY A 57 -8.97 1.45 10.77
N THR A 58 -9.38 2.04 9.65
CA THR A 58 -8.69 3.18 9.04
C THR A 58 -8.78 4.43 9.93
N ILE A 59 -9.97 4.75 10.46
CA ILE A 59 -10.16 5.88 11.37
C ILE A 59 -9.37 5.70 12.67
N SER A 60 -9.30 4.48 13.21
CA SER A 60 -8.53 4.20 14.41
C SER A 60 -7.03 4.52 14.24
N ASN A 61 -6.48 4.35 13.05
CA ASN A 61 -5.09 4.71 12.76
C ASN A 61 -4.88 6.24 12.71
N ILE A 62 -5.90 6.99 12.29
CA ILE A 62 -5.84 8.45 12.18
C ILE A 62 -6.08 9.12 13.54
N ASP A 63 -6.99 8.57 14.32
CA ASP A 63 -7.45 9.13 15.59
C ASP A 63 -6.68 8.60 16.81
N GLN A 64 -5.48 8.09 16.63
CA GLN A 64 -4.67 7.60 17.75
C GLN A 64 -4.41 8.68 18.80
N PRO A 65 -4.50 8.34 20.09
CA PRO A 65 -4.11 9.23 21.17
C PRO A 65 -2.65 9.66 21.02
N MET A 66 -2.37 10.95 21.17
CA MET A 66 -1.03 11.51 21.02
C MET A 66 -0.57 12.20 22.29
N THR A 67 0.70 11.98 22.64
CA THR A 67 1.39 12.77 23.66
C THR A 67 1.57 14.22 23.22
N PRO A 68 1.83 15.18 24.13
CA PRO A 68 2.14 16.55 23.74
C PRO A 68 3.31 16.66 22.74
N ALA A 69 4.35 15.86 22.89
CA ALA A 69 5.48 15.83 21.97
C ALA A 69 5.08 15.38 20.58
N THR A 70 4.34 14.26 20.45
CA THR A 70 3.84 13.74 19.17
C THR A 70 2.87 14.72 18.48
N LYS A 71 2.07 15.45 19.26
CA LYS A 71 1.20 16.52 18.70
C LYS A 71 2.04 17.65 18.11
N GLY A 72 3.12 18.03 18.78
CA GLY A 72 4.08 19.04 18.29
C GLY A 72 4.74 18.60 16.98
N GLU A 73 5.29 17.41 16.94
CA GLU A 73 5.86 16.82 15.72
C GLU A 73 4.86 16.76 14.56
N ARG A 74 3.66 16.26 14.82
CA ARG A 74 2.59 16.21 13.80
C ARG A 74 2.26 17.59 13.29
N SER A 75 2.10 18.58 14.17
CA SER A 75 1.79 19.96 13.79
C SER A 75 2.89 20.58 12.92
N MET A 76 4.15 20.36 13.28
CA MET A 76 5.31 20.79 12.50
C MET A 76 5.32 20.15 11.11
N ASN A 77 5.12 18.82 11.04
CA ASN A 77 5.09 18.11 9.77
C ASN A 77 3.94 18.58 8.86
N LEU A 78 2.74 18.79 9.41
CA LEU A 78 1.59 19.33 8.68
C LEU A 78 1.89 20.73 8.14
N TYR A 79 2.49 21.59 8.95
CA TYR A 79 2.88 22.95 8.54
C TYR A 79 3.92 22.92 7.41
N MET A 80 4.98 22.14 7.56
CA MET A 80 6.07 22.03 6.56
C MET A 80 5.54 21.47 5.23
N ASN A 81 4.61 20.51 5.28
CA ASN A 81 3.99 19.90 4.10
C ASN A 81 2.76 20.69 3.58
N LYS A 82 2.47 21.86 4.15
CA LYS A 82 1.33 22.73 3.76
C LYS A 82 -0.02 22.01 3.80
N VAL A 83 -0.21 21.11 4.75
CA VAL A 83 -1.47 20.39 4.95
C VAL A 83 -2.37 21.20 5.89
N SER A 84 -3.48 21.72 5.37
CA SER A 84 -4.41 22.53 6.16
C SER A 84 -5.37 21.68 7.00
N ALA A 85 -5.99 22.31 8.00
CA ALA A 85 -7.02 21.67 8.81
C ALA A 85 -8.24 21.24 7.99
N GLU A 86 -8.58 22.00 6.95
CA GLU A 86 -9.66 21.67 6.01
C GLU A 86 -9.33 20.40 5.20
N MET A 87 -8.09 20.26 4.77
CA MET A 87 -7.64 19.04 4.07
C MET A 87 -7.78 17.81 4.97
N ILE A 88 -7.39 17.90 6.24
CA ILE A 88 -7.51 16.81 7.21
C ILE A 88 -9.00 16.47 7.46
N LYS A 89 -9.86 17.49 7.64
CA LYS A 89 -11.29 17.27 7.81
C LYS A 89 -11.93 16.61 6.59
N LYS A 90 -11.55 17.06 5.39
CA LYS A 90 -12.04 16.49 4.13
C LYS A 90 -11.62 15.02 3.99
N GLU A 91 -10.35 14.70 4.23
CA GLU A 91 -9.85 13.33 4.18
C GLU A 91 -10.60 12.42 5.18
N ARG A 92 -10.79 12.91 6.41
CA ARG A 92 -11.54 12.18 7.41
C ARG A 92 -12.99 11.91 6.98
N ALA A 93 -13.66 12.90 6.41
CA ALA A 93 -15.02 12.74 5.89
C ALA A 93 -15.05 11.71 4.74
N GLN A 94 -14.11 11.78 3.80
CA GLN A 94 -14.00 10.83 2.70
C GLN A 94 -13.81 9.38 3.19
N ILE A 95 -13.05 9.17 4.27
CA ILE A 95 -12.87 7.82 4.83
C ILE A 95 -14.18 7.34 5.49
N LEU A 96 -14.88 8.21 6.21
CA LEU A 96 -16.14 7.84 6.86
C LEU A 96 -17.25 7.53 5.86
N ASP A 97 -17.24 8.21 4.71
CA ASP A 97 -18.23 8.04 3.64
C ASP A 97 -17.77 7.02 2.57
N ALA A 98 -16.61 6.36 2.77
CA ALA A 98 -16.04 5.45 1.79
C ALA A 98 -16.97 4.28 1.47
N SER A 99 -17.12 4.00 0.19
CA SER A 99 -17.92 2.93 -0.38
C SER A 99 -17.09 1.83 -1.01
N GLN A 100 -17.73 0.74 -1.41
CA GLN A 100 -17.07 -0.32 -2.17
C GLN A 100 -16.63 0.19 -3.57
N GLU A 101 -17.36 1.12 -4.15
CA GLU A 101 -17.01 1.78 -5.41
C GLU A 101 -15.69 2.55 -5.30
N ASP A 102 -15.47 3.23 -4.18
CA ASP A 102 -14.19 3.92 -3.92
C ASP A 102 -13.02 2.94 -3.84
N ILE A 103 -13.24 1.77 -3.21
CA ILE A 103 -12.23 0.72 -3.18
C ILE A 103 -11.95 0.18 -4.59
N ARG A 104 -13.00 -0.11 -5.38
CA ARG A 104 -12.83 -0.55 -6.77
C ARG A 104 -12.09 0.48 -7.63
N ALA A 105 -12.31 1.77 -7.39
CA ALA A 105 -11.62 2.84 -8.11
C ALA A 105 -10.09 2.82 -7.90
N LEU A 106 -9.59 2.25 -6.78
CA LEU A 106 -8.17 2.08 -6.52
C LEU A 106 -7.48 1.12 -7.49
N ALA A 107 -8.22 0.28 -8.20
CA ALA A 107 -7.67 -0.58 -9.25
C ALA A 107 -6.89 0.21 -10.31
N LYS A 108 -7.34 1.43 -10.63
CA LYS A 108 -6.62 2.33 -11.55
C LYS A 108 -5.24 2.72 -11.04
N VAL A 109 -5.12 2.95 -9.73
CA VAL A 109 -3.85 3.32 -9.08
C VAL A 109 -2.93 2.11 -9.05
N ALA A 110 -3.43 0.95 -8.63
CA ALA A 110 -2.67 -0.30 -8.63
C ALA A 110 -2.15 -0.63 -10.05
N LYS A 111 -3.00 -0.50 -11.06
CA LYS A 111 -2.63 -0.70 -12.47
C LYS A 111 -1.52 0.26 -12.92
N ALA A 112 -1.57 1.52 -12.51
CA ALA A 112 -0.55 2.50 -12.87
C ALA A 112 0.82 2.16 -12.24
N VAL A 113 0.83 1.68 -10.99
CA VAL A 113 2.06 1.24 -10.30
C VAL A 113 2.66 0.01 -11.00
N LEU A 114 1.84 -0.99 -11.31
CA LEU A 114 2.31 -2.19 -12.01
C LEU A 114 2.81 -1.88 -13.42
N ALA A 115 2.14 -0.98 -14.14
CA ALA A 115 2.54 -0.58 -15.48
C ALA A 115 3.86 0.21 -15.53
N ALA A 116 4.33 0.73 -14.40
CA ALA A 116 5.64 1.38 -14.31
C ALA A 116 6.80 0.38 -14.39
N ASP A 117 6.54 -0.91 -14.20
CA ASP A 117 7.49 -2.03 -14.32
C ASP A 117 8.82 -1.79 -13.57
N GLN A 118 8.71 -1.30 -12.34
CA GLN A 118 9.86 -1.01 -11.49
C GLN A 118 9.98 -2.12 -10.43
N LEU A 119 10.79 -3.13 -10.72
CA LEU A 119 11.05 -4.26 -9.82
C LEU A 119 12.44 -4.12 -9.20
N CYS A 120 12.52 -4.23 -7.88
CA CYS A 120 13.77 -4.32 -7.14
C CYS A 120 13.68 -5.47 -6.13
N VAL A 121 14.65 -6.36 -6.15
CA VAL A 121 14.74 -7.51 -5.24
C VAL A 121 16.12 -7.56 -4.59
N ILE A 122 16.11 -7.77 -3.29
CA ILE A 122 17.32 -8.07 -2.51
C ILE A 122 17.14 -9.44 -1.89
N GLY A 123 18.01 -10.38 -2.20
CA GLY A 123 17.88 -11.76 -1.77
C GLY A 123 19.14 -12.59 -1.96
N GLY A 124 19.01 -13.89 -1.67
CA GLY A 124 20.09 -14.84 -1.90
C GLY A 124 20.33 -15.05 -3.40
N GLU A 125 21.61 -15.09 -3.80
CA GLU A 125 22.07 -15.23 -5.18
C GLU A 125 21.38 -16.38 -5.93
N GLU A 126 21.30 -17.56 -5.29
CA GLU A 126 20.69 -18.76 -5.87
C GLU A 126 19.22 -18.52 -6.27
N LYS A 127 18.44 -17.80 -5.42
CA LYS A 127 17.03 -17.50 -5.68
C LYS A 127 16.84 -16.44 -6.76
N ILE A 128 17.73 -15.49 -6.84
CA ILE A 128 17.70 -14.47 -7.89
C ILE A 128 18.08 -15.08 -9.23
N GLU A 129 19.07 -16.00 -9.24
CA GLU A 129 19.50 -16.67 -10.46
C GLU A 129 18.42 -17.63 -11.01
N GLU A 130 17.62 -18.28 -10.14
CA GLU A 130 16.50 -19.14 -10.56
C GLU A 130 15.45 -18.37 -11.41
N ASP A 131 15.20 -17.11 -11.09
CA ASP A 131 14.21 -16.26 -11.76
C ASP A 131 14.87 -15.04 -12.46
N LYS A 132 16.10 -15.20 -12.95
CA LYS A 132 16.92 -14.12 -13.51
C LYS A 132 16.27 -13.38 -14.68
N GLU A 133 15.44 -14.06 -15.43
CA GLU A 133 14.70 -13.46 -16.55
C GLU A 133 13.74 -12.31 -16.14
N LEU A 134 13.43 -12.19 -14.85
CA LEU A 134 12.60 -11.11 -14.32
C LEU A 134 13.37 -9.78 -14.19
N PHE A 135 14.70 -9.79 -14.33
CA PHE A 135 15.54 -8.63 -14.03
C PHE A 135 16.32 -8.16 -15.25
N GLY A 136 16.41 -6.83 -15.41
CA GLY A 136 17.31 -6.23 -16.40
C GLY A 136 18.77 -6.30 -15.97
N ASP A 137 19.04 -5.98 -14.69
CA ASP A 137 20.39 -5.98 -14.11
C ASP A 137 20.42 -6.74 -12.78
N VAL A 138 21.46 -7.54 -12.57
CA VAL A 138 21.73 -8.24 -11.32
C VAL A 138 23.15 -7.91 -10.87
N THR A 139 23.28 -7.42 -9.63
CA THR A 139 24.59 -7.12 -9.01
C THR A 139 24.74 -7.88 -7.71
N SER A 140 25.95 -8.39 -7.43
CA SER A 140 26.31 -8.95 -6.11
C SER A 140 27.19 -7.98 -5.35
N PHE A 141 27.10 -7.98 -4.01
CA PHE A 141 27.90 -7.15 -3.09
C PHE A 141 28.32 -7.94 -1.86
#